data_f36f578c446f0470426f064d24e4b5f7
#
_entry.id   f36f578c446f0470426f064d24e4b5f7
#
_cell.length_a   1.000
_cell.length_b   1.000
_cell.length_c   1.000
_cell.angle_alpha   90.00
_cell.angle_beta   90.00
_cell.angle_gamma   90.00
#
_symmetry.space_group_name_H-M   'P 1'
#
loop_
_entity.id
_entity.type
_entity.pdbx_description
1 polymer ?
#
loop_
_entity_poly.entity_id
_entity_poly.type
_entity_poly.pdbx_seq_one_letter_code
_entity_poly.pdbx_strand_id
1 'polypeptide(L)'
;MSTIVIVGSGMMGSALAFPARENGNTVRLVGSPLDGEIIDACRATNRHPKFAKHFPEGIPPFPAGVEFYKIDELDRALEGVDLVIGGVSSFGVDWFGDELLPRIPVSVPVLSVTKGLFDTPDGKLLTYPELWRKRLAAKGIVRDICAIGGPCTSYELVAHDQTEVAFCGASLPTLRRIRAMMATPYYHISLSTDVTGIESAVALKNGYALGIALTVGLNQKERGLDSGLHFNSQAAVFGQAAKEMSRLLDLQGAGTLDNLCVGVGDLYVTVYGGRTREVGILLGRGLSIDEAKAALKGVTLESLVVAERVGRAVKARIATGELRAEDFPLLLHIDRLLAGEGEAALPWERFTFEAAAEYGPAAPVAEPAPPAAAPAREHPLVLAHRGGLGDYDDNAVGGFADALARDIVGAETDVRLSRDGELVLMHDPTVDRTTTGSGRVDEKTIAELTALRLKRSGENVPTFRQFCEVYRGRADVDVEIEMKEHGDEMTPERLDRYITLLHDQAIEGGLVEGTYAFTSFSVPTLERFRALYPDARLGLICIELTEKSIAEAARLGCMRIAPEWRSSGPLGVAKAHAAGLSVNLWCSDSPFIYDTVKAWGADVSTSNVPRAIIAHARGASR
;
A
#
# COMPACT_ATOMS: atom_id res chain seq x y z
N MET A 1 24.71 14.10 4.72
CA MET A 1 24.06 15.30 5.29
C MET A 1 23.54 16.12 4.13
N SER A 2 22.22 16.28 4.02
CA SER A 2 21.58 17.01 2.91
C SER A 2 21.04 18.34 3.41
N THR A 3 20.83 19.30 2.50
CA THR A 3 20.20 20.59 2.79
C THR A 3 18.74 20.56 2.33
N ILE A 4 17.82 20.72 3.28
CA ILE A 4 16.37 20.72 3.04
C ILE A 4 15.85 22.14 3.27
N VAL A 5 15.16 22.67 2.27
CA VAL A 5 14.48 23.97 2.36
C VAL A 5 12.98 23.72 2.44
N ILE A 6 12.36 24.23 3.50
CA ILE A 6 10.91 24.15 3.69
C ILE A 6 10.33 25.53 3.46
N VAL A 7 9.46 25.69 2.46
CA VAL A 7 8.84 26.98 2.11
C VAL A 7 7.38 26.98 2.52
N GLY A 8 7.03 27.90 3.40
CA GLY A 8 5.75 28.01 4.09
C GLY A 8 5.89 27.60 5.57
N SER A 9 5.92 28.59 6.45
CA SER A 9 6.02 28.39 7.90
C SER A 9 4.65 28.24 8.58
N GLY A 10 3.68 27.63 7.89
CA GLY A 10 2.46 27.12 8.49
C GLY A 10 2.76 25.98 9.47
N MET A 11 1.76 25.57 10.25
CA MET A 11 1.97 24.54 11.30
C MET A 11 2.56 23.24 10.72
N MET A 12 2.06 22.72 9.58
CA MET A 12 2.57 21.48 9.00
C MET A 12 3.97 21.63 8.40
N GLY A 13 4.22 22.71 7.62
CA GLY A 13 5.57 22.98 7.10
C GLY A 13 6.61 23.08 8.22
N SER A 14 6.26 23.77 9.30
CA SER A 14 7.12 23.89 10.48
C SER A 14 7.31 22.57 11.24
N ALA A 15 6.27 21.74 11.33
CA ALA A 15 6.36 20.43 11.97
C ALA A 15 7.32 19.47 11.22
N LEU A 16 7.35 19.53 9.90
CA LEU A 16 8.28 18.73 9.09
C LEU A 16 9.75 19.08 9.29
N ALA A 17 10.06 20.24 9.86
CA ALA A 17 11.42 20.58 10.23
C ALA A 17 11.98 19.67 11.34
N PHE A 18 11.11 19.05 12.16
CA PHE A 18 11.52 18.14 13.23
C PHE A 18 12.11 16.84 12.63
N PRO A 19 11.35 15.99 11.93
CA PRO A 19 11.92 14.77 11.39
C PRO A 19 13.07 15.04 10.38
N ALA A 20 12.98 16.11 9.60
CA ALA A 20 14.04 16.48 8.68
C ALA A 20 15.36 16.79 9.40
N ARG A 21 15.32 17.56 10.48
CA ARG A 21 16.52 17.96 11.23
C ARG A 21 17.05 16.82 12.08
N GLU A 22 16.18 16.08 12.75
CA GLU A 22 16.51 14.94 13.61
C GLU A 22 17.11 13.77 12.82
N ASN A 23 16.78 13.66 11.54
CA ASN A 23 17.47 12.74 10.62
C ASN A 23 18.83 13.28 10.11
N GLY A 24 19.40 14.27 10.77
CA GLY A 24 20.76 14.73 10.55
C GLY A 24 20.98 15.71 9.39
N ASN A 25 19.91 16.31 8.80
CA ASN A 25 20.05 17.25 7.69
C ASN A 25 20.19 18.70 8.17
N THR A 26 20.72 19.56 7.33
CA THR A 26 20.58 21.01 7.46
C THR A 26 19.18 21.41 7.03
N VAL A 27 18.44 22.12 7.88
CA VAL A 27 17.06 22.53 7.60
C VAL A 27 16.94 24.04 7.62
N ARG A 28 16.38 24.57 6.54
CA ARG A 28 16.10 26.01 6.37
C ARG A 28 14.60 26.19 6.21
N LEU A 29 13.97 26.81 7.19
CA LEU A 29 12.53 27.13 7.18
C LEU A 29 12.34 28.55 6.64
N VAL A 30 11.69 28.66 5.48
CA VAL A 30 11.41 29.94 4.80
C VAL A 30 9.92 30.26 4.94
N GLY A 31 9.60 31.47 5.40
CA GLY A 31 8.22 31.94 5.44
C GLY A 31 7.66 32.18 4.03
N SER A 32 6.35 32.01 3.86
CA SER A 32 5.63 32.55 2.70
C SER A 32 5.54 34.09 2.79
N PRO A 33 5.04 34.79 1.76
CA PRO A 33 4.81 36.24 1.84
C PRO A 33 3.94 36.67 3.02
N LEU A 34 3.15 35.77 3.60
CA LEU A 34 2.24 36.04 4.72
C LEU A 34 2.82 35.65 6.09
N ASP A 35 4.01 35.05 6.14
CA ASP A 35 4.53 34.42 7.36
C ASP A 35 5.65 35.22 8.05
N GLY A 36 5.87 36.48 7.66
CA GLY A 36 6.98 37.27 8.17
C GLY A 36 7.06 37.36 9.68
N GLU A 37 5.92 37.61 10.35
CA GLU A 37 5.84 37.65 11.83
C GLU A 37 6.11 36.30 12.49
N ILE A 38 5.71 35.20 11.84
CA ILE A 38 5.98 33.83 12.33
C ILE A 38 7.48 33.57 12.32
N ILE A 39 8.17 33.94 11.23
CA ILE A 39 9.62 33.78 11.12
C ILE A 39 10.35 34.64 12.16
N ASP A 40 9.92 35.90 12.37
CA ASP A 40 10.50 36.74 13.40
C ASP A 40 10.35 36.12 14.82
N ALA A 41 9.18 35.60 15.13
CA ALA A 41 8.94 34.89 16.38
C ALA A 41 9.81 33.62 16.52
N CYS A 42 9.95 32.84 15.44
CA CYS A 42 10.81 31.65 15.43
C CYS A 42 12.30 32.01 15.62
N ARG A 43 12.78 33.08 14.99
CA ARG A 43 14.15 33.59 15.20
C ARG A 43 14.39 34.02 16.66
N ALA A 44 13.41 34.68 17.27
CA ALA A 44 13.54 35.20 18.64
C ALA A 44 13.47 34.12 19.69
N THR A 45 12.65 33.09 19.49
CA THR A 45 12.29 32.13 20.56
C THR A 45 12.69 30.70 20.26
N ASN A 46 13.12 30.37 19.06
CA ASN A 46 13.28 29.03 18.53
C ASN A 46 11.99 28.18 18.68
N ARG A 47 10.80 28.79 18.67
CA ARG A 47 9.49 28.15 18.87
C ARG A 47 8.48 28.70 17.87
N HIS A 48 7.57 27.83 17.41
CA HIS A 48 6.51 28.26 16.48
C HIS A 48 5.29 28.77 17.27
N PRO A 49 4.87 30.04 17.14
CA PRO A 49 3.87 30.65 18.04
C PRO A 49 2.48 29.98 17.95
N LYS A 50 2.08 29.46 16.79
CA LYS A 50 0.75 28.83 16.61
C LYS A 50 0.62 27.46 17.30
N PHE A 51 1.70 26.87 17.80
CA PHE A 51 1.62 25.64 18.59
C PHE A 51 1.18 25.86 20.06
N ALA A 52 1.14 27.10 20.55
CA ALA A 52 0.81 27.40 21.95
C ALA A 52 -0.50 26.75 22.43
N LYS A 53 -1.53 26.70 21.59
CA LYS A 53 -2.82 26.10 21.93
C LYS A 53 -2.79 24.57 22.11
N HIS A 54 -1.79 23.89 21.54
CA HIS A 54 -1.62 22.44 21.61
C HIS A 54 -0.60 22.01 22.67
N PHE A 55 0.21 22.92 23.15
CA PHE A 55 1.24 22.68 24.16
C PHE A 55 1.09 23.69 25.33
N PRO A 56 0.07 23.54 26.17
CA PRO A 56 -0.20 24.49 27.27
C PRO A 56 0.93 24.56 28.31
N GLU A 57 1.69 23.48 28.46
CA GLU A 57 2.83 23.40 29.37
C GLU A 57 4.12 24.04 28.79
N GLY A 58 4.11 24.41 27.53
CA GLY A 58 5.21 25.05 26.82
C GLY A 58 5.48 24.47 25.45
N ILE A 59 5.57 25.33 24.46
CA ILE A 59 5.81 24.94 23.06
C ILE A 59 7.19 24.25 22.96
N PRO A 60 7.32 23.07 22.33
CA PRO A 60 8.61 22.48 22.04
C PRO A 60 9.47 23.40 21.16
N PRO A 61 10.77 23.56 21.45
CA PRO A 61 11.66 24.30 20.57
C PRO A 61 11.90 23.50 19.28
N PHE A 62 12.19 24.19 18.18
CA PHE A 62 12.73 23.51 17.02
C PHE A 62 14.05 22.80 17.39
N PRO A 63 14.33 21.65 16.76
CA PRO A 63 15.62 20.97 16.94
C PRO A 63 16.80 21.91 16.64
N ALA A 64 17.88 21.78 17.38
CA ALA A 64 19.03 22.68 17.24
C ALA A 64 19.59 22.71 15.83
N GLY A 65 19.84 23.89 15.29
CA GLY A 65 20.38 24.10 13.95
C GLY A 65 19.35 24.21 12.82
N VAL A 66 18.06 24.37 13.15
CA VAL A 66 17.08 24.86 12.15
C VAL A 66 17.33 26.36 11.93
N GLU A 67 17.46 26.75 10.67
CA GLU A 67 17.67 28.12 10.24
C GLU A 67 16.36 28.74 9.74
N PHE A 68 16.11 30.00 10.03
CA PHE A 68 14.86 30.70 9.68
C PHE A 68 15.11 31.82 8.69
N TYR A 69 14.34 31.87 7.61
CA TYR A 69 14.47 32.82 6.51
C TYR A 69 13.13 33.49 6.20
N LYS A 70 13.15 34.78 5.88
CA LYS A 70 12.01 35.47 5.26
C LYS A 70 11.99 35.18 3.76
N ILE A 71 10.88 35.50 3.09
CA ILE A 71 10.71 35.19 1.67
C ILE A 71 11.67 35.97 0.77
N ASP A 72 12.07 37.16 1.16
CA ASP A 72 13.07 37.97 0.47
C ASP A 72 14.50 37.40 0.58
N GLU A 73 14.74 36.49 1.52
CA GLU A 73 15.98 35.73 1.67
C GLU A 73 15.97 34.38 0.96
N LEU A 74 14.94 34.08 0.15
CA LEU A 74 14.73 32.75 -0.46
C LEU A 74 15.93 32.29 -1.29
N ASP A 75 16.52 33.16 -2.11
CA ASP A 75 17.65 32.76 -2.98
C ASP A 75 18.85 32.27 -2.16
N ARG A 76 19.13 32.94 -1.03
CA ARG A 76 20.16 32.49 -0.08
C ARG A 76 19.77 31.16 0.57
N ALA A 77 18.50 30.97 0.89
CA ALA A 77 18.03 29.72 1.47
C ALA A 77 18.11 28.54 0.48
N LEU A 78 18.01 28.78 -0.83
CA LEU A 78 18.10 27.76 -1.87
C LEU A 78 19.54 27.40 -2.27
N GLU A 79 20.56 28.09 -1.77
CA GLU A 79 21.96 27.75 -2.07
C GLU A 79 22.31 26.33 -1.58
N GLY A 80 22.76 25.47 -2.52
CA GLY A 80 23.16 24.09 -2.21
C GLY A 80 22.04 23.17 -1.72
N VAL A 81 20.76 23.48 -2.08
CA VAL A 81 19.59 22.70 -1.67
C VAL A 81 19.54 21.33 -2.35
N ASP A 82 19.22 20.31 -1.58
CA ASP A 82 19.02 18.92 -2.03
C ASP A 82 17.54 18.51 -2.13
N LEU A 83 16.66 19.18 -1.37
CA LEU A 83 15.21 18.95 -1.35
C LEU A 83 14.49 20.24 -0.99
N VAL A 84 13.43 20.58 -1.74
CA VAL A 84 12.49 21.62 -1.35
C VAL A 84 11.16 21.01 -0.92
N ILE A 85 10.68 21.37 0.28
CA ILE A 85 9.36 20.99 0.77
C ILE A 85 8.42 22.19 0.67
N GLY A 86 7.30 22.03 -0.06
CA GLY A 86 6.25 23.02 -0.17
C GLY A 86 5.23 22.90 0.96
N GLY A 87 5.35 23.76 1.98
CA GLY A 87 4.48 23.79 3.17
C GLY A 87 3.37 24.85 3.12
N VAL A 88 2.94 25.26 1.92
CA VAL A 88 1.90 26.28 1.73
C VAL A 88 0.50 25.71 1.87
N SER A 89 -0.47 26.59 2.18
CA SER A 89 -1.88 26.25 2.17
C SER A 89 -2.44 26.21 0.74
N SER A 90 -3.68 25.69 0.57
CA SER A 90 -4.36 25.67 -0.73
C SER A 90 -4.57 27.08 -1.32
N PHE A 91 -4.58 28.12 -0.51
CA PHE A 91 -4.60 29.51 -0.99
C PHE A 91 -3.27 29.97 -1.58
N GLY A 92 -2.17 29.30 -1.25
CA GLY A 92 -0.84 29.58 -1.80
C GLY A 92 -0.49 28.78 -3.06
N VAL A 93 -1.42 27.98 -3.59
CA VAL A 93 -1.18 27.05 -4.71
C VAL A 93 -0.73 27.77 -5.97
N ASP A 94 -1.37 28.87 -6.30
CA ASP A 94 -1.03 29.66 -7.50
C ASP A 94 0.35 30.34 -7.31
N TRP A 95 0.56 31.00 -6.18
CA TRP A 95 1.85 31.59 -5.86
C TRP A 95 2.99 30.57 -5.87
N PHE A 96 2.77 29.41 -5.25
CA PHE A 96 3.77 28.34 -5.21
C PHE A 96 4.12 27.83 -6.62
N GLY A 97 3.09 27.60 -7.44
CA GLY A 97 3.24 27.11 -8.82
C GLY A 97 3.85 28.10 -9.78
N ASP A 98 3.44 29.36 -9.68
CA ASP A 98 3.76 30.37 -10.68
C ASP A 98 5.01 31.19 -10.33
N GLU A 99 5.28 31.41 -9.04
CA GLU A 99 6.38 32.26 -8.56
C GLU A 99 7.54 31.45 -7.96
N LEU A 100 7.24 30.38 -7.16
CA LEU A 100 8.27 29.65 -6.44
C LEU A 100 8.88 28.51 -7.25
N LEU A 101 8.05 27.62 -7.82
CA LEU A 101 8.55 26.44 -8.53
C LEU A 101 9.52 26.75 -9.67
N PRO A 102 9.35 27.85 -10.46
CA PRO A 102 10.32 28.22 -11.50
C PRO A 102 11.70 28.64 -10.97
N ARG A 103 11.79 29.08 -9.69
CA ARG A 103 13.06 29.48 -9.06
C ARG A 103 13.88 28.32 -8.53
N ILE A 104 13.26 27.16 -8.33
CA ILE A 104 13.94 25.97 -7.82
C ILE A 104 14.65 25.27 -8.98
N PRO A 105 15.95 24.92 -8.88
CA PRO A 105 16.65 24.17 -9.93
C PRO A 105 15.92 22.86 -10.28
N VAL A 106 15.80 22.54 -11.57
CA VAL A 106 15.02 21.38 -12.04
C VAL A 106 15.57 20.05 -11.49
N SER A 107 16.86 19.98 -11.20
CA SER A 107 17.51 18.81 -10.60
C SER A 107 17.15 18.56 -9.14
N VAL A 108 16.59 19.57 -8.46
CA VAL A 108 16.21 19.49 -7.05
C VAL A 108 14.78 18.95 -6.94
N PRO A 109 14.55 17.84 -6.25
CA PRO A 109 13.21 17.31 -6.03
C PRO A 109 12.37 18.28 -5.18
N VAL A 110 11.06 18.30 -5.47
CA VAL A 110 10.08 19.05 -4.71
C VAL A 110 9.09 18.09 -4.09
N LEU A 111 8.82 18.26 -2.80
CA LEU A 111 7.85 17.48 -2.03
C LEU A 111 6.77 18.41 -1.48
N SER A 112 5.52 18.26 -1.92
CA SER A 112 4.39 19.09 -1.47
C SER A 112 3.65 18.44 -0.30
N VAL A 113 3.20 19.25 0.66
CA VAL A 113 2.25 18.83 1.70
C VAL A 113 0.86 19.45 1.50
N THR A 114 0.68 20.20 0.42
CA THR A 114 -0.56 20.91 0.13
C THR A 114 -1.60 19.93 -0.43
N LYS A 115 -2.65 19.68 0.32
CA LYS A 115 -3.72 18.75 -0.05
C LYS A 115 -4.87 19.49 -0.73
N GLY A 116 -5.37 18.96 -1.82
CA GLY A 116 -6.55 19.50 -2.49
C GLY A 116 -6.67 19.10 -3.94
N LEU A 117 -7.85 19.40 -4.49
CA LEU A 117 -8.21 19.08 -5.87
C LEU A 117 -8.63 20.36 -6.60
N PHE A 118 -8.35 20.40 -7.88
CA PHE A 118 -8.82 21.41 -8.81
C PHE A 118 -9.83 20.77 -9.78
N ASP A 119 -11.00 21.38 -9.94
CA ASP A 119 -12.04 20.90 -10.85
C ASP A 119 -11.93 21.62 -12.21
N THR A 120 -12.09 20.83 -13.27
CA THR A 120 -12.16 21.36 -14.64
C THR A 120 -13.61 21.47 -15.10
N PRO A 121 -13.91 22.31 -16.12
CA PRO A 121 -15.30 22.47 -16.61
C PRO A 121 -15.96 21.16 -17.10
N ASP A 122 -15.16 20.19 -17.55
CA ASP A 122 -15.62 18.87 -17.97
C ASP A 122 -15.73 17.87 -16.82
N GLY A 123 -15.67 18.31 -15.56
CA GLY A 123 -15.85 17.49 -14.38
C GLY A 123 -14.67 16.60 -14.00
N LYS A 124 -13.47 16.82 -14.56
CA LYS A 124 -12.26 16.13 -14.11
C LYS A 124 -11.71 16.78 -12.85
N LEU A 125 -11.16 15.95 -11.97
CA LEU A 125 -10.45 16.39 -10.79
C LEU A 125 -8.94 16.24 -11.02
N LEU A 126 -8.19 17.31 -10.84
CA LEU A 126 -6.73 17.34 -10.93
C LEU A 126 -6.13 17.54 -9.54
N THR A 127 -5.12 16.77 -9.21
CA THR A 127 -4.31 17.01 -8.02
C THR A 127 -3.43 18.26 -8.20
N TYR A 128 -2.97 18.88 -7.12
CA TYR A 128 -2.08 20.04 -7.23
C TYR A 128 -0.74 19.71 -7.92
N PRO A 129 -0.08 18.56 -7.68
CA PRO A 129 1.10 18.17 -8.46
C PRO A 129 0.83 18.10 -9.96
N GLU A 130 -0.34 17.57 -10.39
CA GLU A 130 -0.72 17.53 -11.81
C GLU A 130 -0.96 18.93 -12.38
N LEU A 131 -1.64 19.79 -11.63
CA LEU A 131 -1.90 21.19 -12.02
C LEU A 131 -0.58 21.94 -12.21
N TRP A 132 0.33 21.83 -11.26
CA TRP A 132 1.63 22.50 -11.33
C TRP A 132 2.50 21.95 -12.47
N ARG A 133 2.53 20.63 -12.67
CA ARG A 133 3.24 20.04 -13.82
C ARG A 133 2.73 20.57 -15.16
N LYS A 134 1.41 20.68 -15.33
CA LYS A 134 0.80 21.25 -16.55
C LYS A 134 1.20 22.73 -16.75
N ARG A 135 1.15 23.55 -15.68
CA ARG A 135 1.51 24.96 -15.75
C ARG A 135 3.01 25.18 -16.04
N LEU A 136 3.88 24.37 -15.42
CA LEU A 136 5.32 24.41 -15.66
C LEU A 136 5.67 23.96 -17.08
N ALA A 137 5.04 22.90 -17.58
CA ALA A 137 5.24 22.41 -18.94
C ALA A 137 4.87 23.48 -19.99
N ALA A 138 3.80 24.25 -19.76
CA ALA A 138 3.45 25.40 -20.61
C ALA A 138 4.53 26.51 -20.62
N LYS A 139 5.38 26.58 -19.58
CA LYS A 139 6.55 27.48 -19.47
C LYS A 139 7.86 26.79 -19.95
N GLY A 140 7.79 25.58 -20.53
CA GLY A 140 8.96 24.82 -20.98
C GLY A 140 9.76 24.13 -19.85
N ILE A 141 9.21 24.09 -18.63
CA ILE A 141 9.85 23.48 -17.46
C ILE A 141 9.25 22.10 -17.23
N VAL A 142 10.06 21.04 -17.37
CA VAL A 142 9.65 19.66 -17.10
C VAL A 142 10.28 19.21 -15.79
N ARG A 143 9.45 18.93 -14.79
CA ARG A 143 9.89 18.39 -13.49
C ARG A 143 8.83 17.51 -12.86
N ASP A 144 9.26 16.54 -12.07
CA ASP A 144 8.37 15.79 -11.19
C ASP A 144 8.13 16.57 -9.90
N ILE A 145 6.91 16.44 -9.37
CA ILE A 145 6.52 17.03 -8.09
C ILE A 145 5.98 15.89 -7.24
N CYS A 146 6.71 15.56 -6.19
CA CYS A 146 6.30 14.58 -5.19
C CYS A 146 5.33 15.22 -4.19
N ALA A 147 4.54 14.40 -3.51
CA ALA A 147 3.62 14.87 -2.49
C ALA A 147 3.56 13.92 -1.27
N ILE A 148 2.93 14.41 -0.19
CA ILE A 148 2.73 13.66 1.06
C ILE A 148 1.23 13.48 1.31
N GLY A 149 0.79 12.23 1.39
CA GLY A 149 -0.56 11.87 1.83
C GLY A 149 -0.55 11.08 3.13
N GLY A 150 -1.65 11.09 3.87
CA GLY A 150 -1.84 10.23 5.04
C GLY A 150 -2.13 10.98 6.34
N PRO A 151 -2.42 10.22 7.41
CA PRO A 151 -2.76 10.74 8.73
C PRO A 151 -1.55 11.39 9.39
N CYS A 152 -1.58 12.70 9.52
CA CYS A 152 -0.54 13.44 10.21
C CYS A 152 -1.08 14.78 10.71
N THR A 153 -1.16 14.98 12.01
CA THR A 153 -1.39 16.28 12.60
C THR A 153 -0.06 16.92 12.98
N SER A 154 0.07 18.22 12.76
CA SER A 154 1.34 18.92 12.95
C SER A 154 1.84 18.92 14.41
N TYR A 155 0.94 19.01 15.37
CA TYR A 155 1.30 19.05 16.79
C TYR A 155 1.67 17.65 17.32
N GLU A 156 1.05 16.58 16.83
CA GLU A 156 1.41 15.20 17.20
C GLU A 156 2.76 14.82 16.58
N LEU A 157 3.04 15.25 15.34
CA LEU A 157 4.36 15.06 14.74
C LEU A 157 5.47 15.76 15.55
N VAL A 158 5.21 16.99 16.04
CA VAL A 158 6.13 17.72 16.93
C VAL A 158 6.28 17.03 18.28
N ALA A 159 5.23 16.35 18.76
CA ALA A 159 5.26 15.52 19.97
C ALA A 159 5.89 14.13 19.78
N HIS A 160 6.40 13.81 18.60
CA HIS A 160 6.99 12.52 18.23
C HIS A 160 6.01 11.34 18.33
N ASP A 161 4.71 11.58 18.12
CA ASP A 161 3.75 10.50 18.03
C ASP A 161 3.98 9.65 16.76
N GLN A 162 3.74 8.34 16.89
CA GLN A 162 3.96 7.39 15.79
C GLN A 162 3.08 7.76 14.60
N THR A 163 3.70 8.19 13.53
CA THR A 163 3.02 8.73 12.34
C THR A 163 3.45 7.97 11.11
N GLU A 164 2.50 7.45 10.35
CA GLU A 164 2.75 6.87 9.03
C GLU A 164 2.11 7.73 7.94
N VAL A 165 2.88 8.02 6.88
CA VAL A 165 2.42 8.74 5.69
C VAL A 165 2.93 8.07 4.42
N ALA A 166 2.28 8.35 3.30
CA ALA A 166 2.75 7.94 1.98
C ALA A 166 3.40 9.13 1.26
N PHE A 167 4.63 8.95 0.77
CA PHE A 167 5.23 9.86 -0.21
C PHE A 167 4.94 9.32 -1.60
N CYS A 168 4.41 10.18 -2.48
CA CYS A 168 4.11 9.82 -3.85
C CYS A 168 4.83 10.71 -4.87
N GLY A 169 5.17 10.13 -6.04
CA GLY A 169 5.90 10.81 -7.11
C GLY A 169 6.21 9.85 -8.26
N ALA A 170 6.54 10.34 -9.45
CA ALA A 170 6.74 9.50 -10.62
C ALA A 170 7.98 8.59 -10.54
N SER A 171 8.95 8.89 -9.64
CA SER A 171 10.25 8.21 -9.56
C SER A 171 10.48 7.57 -8.20
N LEU A 172 10.42 6.23 -8.12
CA LEU A 172 10.77 5.49 -6.89
C LEU A 172 12.20 5.78 -6.38
N PRO A 173 13.24 5.88 -7.22
CA PRO A 173 14.56 6.30 -6.76
C PRO A 173 14.55 7.66 -6.06
N THR A 174 13.83 8.64 -6.63
CA THR A 174 13.66 9.97 -6.00
C THR A 174 12.94 9.86 -4.66
N LEU A 175 11.86 9.10 -4.59
CA LEU A 175 11.10 8.89 -3.35
C LEU A 175 11.93 8.18 -2.27
N ARG A 176 12.73 7.18 -2.63
CA ARG A 176 13.67 6.51 -1.70
C ARG A 176 14.70 7.50 -1.14
N ARG A 177 15.25 8.38 -1.99
CA ARG A 177 16.16 9.45 -1.56
C ARG A 177 15.48 10.40 -0.58
N ILE A 178 14.26 10.87 -0.88
CA ILE A 178 13.51 11.76 0.00
C ILE A 178 13.16 11.05 1.32
N ARG A 179 12.71 9.79 1.28
CA ARG A 179 12.46 8.99 2.49
C ARG A 179 13.71 8.88 3.36
N ALA A 180 14.86 8.62 2.78
CA ALA A 180 16.12 8.54 3.53
C ALA A 180 16.49 9.86 4.22
N MET A 181 16.02 11.01 3.72
CA MET A 181 16.23 12.33 4.34
C MET A 181 15.23 12.62 5.47
N MET A 182 14.04 11.97 5.48
CA MET A 182 12.92 12.37 6.33
C MET A 182 12.51 11.32 7.38
N ALA A 183 12.78 10.02 7.14
CA ALA A 183 12.33 8.96 8.01
C ALA A 183 13.04 9.00 9.39
N THR A 184 12.27 8.81 10.46
CA THR A 184 12.75 8.75 11.85
C THR A 184 12.07 7.57 12.57
N PRO A 185 12.45 7.22 13.82
CA PRO A 185 11.75 6.17 14.57
C PRO A 185 10.27 6.43 14.85
N TYR A 186 9.78 7.65 14.64
CA TYR A 186 8.38 8.04 14.84
C TYR A 186 7.70 8.54 13.55
N TYR A 187 8.44 8.76 12.45
CA TYR A 187 7.90 9.20 11.17
C TYR A 187 8.17 8.16 10.09
N HIS A 188 7.19 7.31 9.87
CA HIS A 188 7.24 6.18 8.95
C HIS A 188 6.73 6.60 7.58
N ILE A 189 7.40 6.17 6.51
CA ILE A 189 7.12 6.66 5.17
C ILE A 189 6.98 5.49 4.20
N SER A 190 5.76 5.26 3.75
CA SER A 190 5.44 4.41 2.60
C SER A 190 5.69 5.13 1.29
N LEU A 191 5.95 4.42 0.20
CA LEU A 191 6.24 5.01 -1.11
C LEU A 191 5.26 4.51 -2.16
N SER A 192 4.72 5.44 -2.96
CA SER A 192 3.82 5.14 -4.07
C SER A 192 4.18 5.91 -5.33
N THR A 193 4.07 5.29 -6.49
CA THR A 193 4.14 6.01 -7.78
C THR A 193 2.78 6.54 -8.24
N ASP A 194 1.72 6.23 -7.52
CA ASP A 194 0.37 6.72 -7.81
C ASP A 194 0.11 8.07 -7.13
N VAL A 195 0.55 9.15 -7.77
CA VAL A 195 0.33 10.53 -7.29
C VAL A 195 -1.15 10.89 -7.30
N THR A 196 -1.86 10.51 -8.35
CA THR A 196 -3.30 10.80 -8.51
C THR A 196 -4.10 10.13 -7.40
N GLY A 197 -3.82 8.85 -7.10
CA GLY A 197 -4.53 8.09 -6.09
C GLY A 197 -4.28 8.62 -4.67
N ILE A 198 -3.04 8.77 -4.27
CA ILE A 198 -2.69 9.25 -2.91
C ILE A 198 -3.22 10.66 -2.67
N GLU A 199 -2.95 11.61 -3.60
CA GLU A 199 -3.36 13.00 -3.44
C GLU A 199 -4.89 13.18 -3.49
N SER A 200 -5.59 12.43 -4.35
CA SER A 200 -7.06 12.45 -4.39
C SER A 200 -7.66 11.91 -3.10
N ALA A 201 -7.17 10.78 -2.62
CA ALA A 201 -7.65 10.16 -1.39
C ALA A 201 -7.58 11.11 -0.19
N VAL A 202 -6.42 11.77 0.00
CA VAL A 202 -6.25 12.71 1.13
C VAL A 202 -6.93 14.06 0.93
N ALA A 203 -7.22 14.47 -0.30
CA ALA A 203 -7.99 15.69 -0.56
C ALA A 203 -9.48 15.49 -0.25
N LEU A 204 -10.05 14.35 -0.62
CA LEU A 204 -11.46 14.01 -0.44
C LEU A 204 -11.89 14.02 1.03
N LYS A 205 -11.00 13.64 1.97
CA LYS A 205 -11.31 13.64 3.41
C LYS A 205 -11.94 14.93 3.91
N ASN A 206 -11.51 16.07 3.36
CA ASN A 206 -11.92 17.38 3.84
C ASN A 206 -13.44 17.63 3.68
N GLY A 207 -14.01 17.20 2.58
CA GLY A 207 -15.46 17.27 2.37
C GLY A 207 -16.21 16.33 3.30
N TYR A 208 -15.78 15.07 3.38
CA TYR A 208 -16.46 14.05 4.15
C TYR A 208 -16.37 14.24 5.66
N ALA A 209 -15.27 14.80 6.17
CA ALA A 209 -15.15 15.12 7.60
C ALA A 209 -16.24 16.09 8.09
N LEU A 210 -16.69 17.04 7.23
CA LEU A 210 -17.84 17.90 7.52
C LEU A 210 -19.11 17.08 7.69
N GLY A 211 -19.40 16.15 6.77
CA GLY A 211 -20.59 15.30 6.83
C GLY A 211 -20.63 14.43 8.08
N ILE A 212 -19.49 13.86 8.49
CA ILE A 212 -19.40 13.08 9.73
C ILE A 212 -19.66 13.98 10.95
N ALA A 213 -19.12 15.19 10.96
CA ALA A 213 -19.27 16.13 12.06
C ALA A 213 -20.70 16.69 12.20
N LEU A 214 -21.54 16.67 11.13
CA LEU A 214 -22.96 16.98 11.21
C LEU A 214 -23.66 16.15 12.29
N THR A 215 -23.30 14.86 12.43
CA THR A 215 -23.91 13.98 13.42
C THR A 215 -23.71 14.46 14.85
N VAL A 216 -22.55 15.04 15.15
CA VAL A 216 -22.25 15.64 16.45
C VAL A 216 -23.16 16.86 16.70
N GLY A 217 -23.23 17.76 15.73
CA GLY A 217 -24.09 18.96 15.82
C GLY A 217 -25.57 18.64 15.93
N LEU A 218 -26.06 17.66 15.16
CA LEU A 218 -27.45 17.17 15.24
C LEU A 218 -27.77 16.62 16.63
N ASN A 219 -26.90 15.78 17.20
CA ASN A 219 -27.08 15.26 18.55
C ASN A 219 -27.07 16.39 19.61
N GLN A 220 -26.20 17.38 19.44
CA GLN A 220 -26.15 18.53 20.33
C GLN A 220 -27.41 19.40 20.23
N LYS A 221 -27.97 19.54 19.04
CA LYS A 221 -29.27 20.25 18.82
C LYS A 221 -30.42 19.54 19.53
N GLU A 222 -30.45 18.21 19.48
CA GLU A 222 -31.56 17.42 20.03
C GLU A 222 -31.45 17.20 21.54
N ARG A 223 -30.21 17.02 22.06
CA ARG A 223 -29.94 16.50 23.41
C ARG A 223 -29.14 17.45 24.31
N GLY A 224 -28.79 18.63 23.80
CA GLY A 224 -27.99 19.61 24.50
C GLY A 224 -26.48 19.51 24.20
N LEU A 225 -25.74 20.59 24.47
CA LEU A 225 -24.32 20.73 24.13
C LEU A 225 -23.43 19.70 24.81
N ASP A 226 -23.83 19.21 25.97
CA ASP A 226 -23.11 18.21 26.76
C ASP A 226 -23.48 16.76 26.38
N SER A 227 -24.29 16.57 25.33
CA SER A 227 -24.57 15.24 24.81
C SER A 227 -23.26 14.55 24.37
N GLY A 228 -23.08 13.30 24.70
CA GLY A 228 -21.90 12.51 24.32
C GLY A 228 -21.64 12.49 22.80
N LEU A 229 -20.51 11.95 22.39
CA LEU A 229 -20.08 11.97 20.97
C LEU A 229 -20.91 11.09 20.03
N HIS A 230 -21.76 10.17 20.56
CA HIS A 230 -22.64 9.30 19.74
C HIS A 230 -21.92 8.62 18.57
N PHE A 231 -21.02 7.70 18.88
CA PHE A 231 -20.13 7.07 17.90
C PHE A 231 -20.82 6.27 16.79
N ASN A 232 -22.01 5.68 17.06
CA ASN A 232 -22.71 4.90 16.05
C ASN A 232 -23.08 5.72 14.81
N SER A 233 -23.62 6.93 15.00
CA SER A 233 -23.97 7.82 13.89
C SER A 233 -22.73 8.31 13.15
N GLN A 234 -21.66 8.66 13.88
CA GLN A 234 -20.38 9.04 13.28
C GLN A 234 -19.79 7.89 12.45
N ALA A 235 -19.77 6.66 13.00
CA ALA A 235 -19.24 5.49 12.32
C ALA A 235 -20.03 5.14 11.05
N ALA A 236 -21.36 5.23 11.09
CA ALA A 236 -22.20 4.97 9.92
C ALA A 236 -21.91 5.98 8.78
N VAL A 237 -21.82 7.28 9.10
CA VAL A 237 -21.48 8.31 8.10
C VAL A 237 -20.02 8.18 7.64
N PHE A 238 -19.10 7.77 8.52
CA PHE A 238 -17.72 7.46 8.14
C PHE A 238 -17.65 6.30 7.13
N GLY A 239 -18.42 5.23 7.36
CA GLY A 239 -18.53 4.11 6.42
C GLY A 239 -19.09 4.54 5.06
N GLN A 240 -20.13 5.41 5.06
CA GLN A 240 -20.66 5.97 3.81
C GLN A 240 -19.62 6.86 3.10
N ALA A 241 -18.87 7.68 3.84
CA ALA A 241 -17.78 8.48 3.30
C ALA A 241 -16.72 7.61 2.62
N ALA A 242 -16.29 6.51 3.27
CA ALA A 242 -15.32 5.59 2.71
C ALA A 242 -15.81 4.93 1.39
N LYS A 243 -17.10 4.56 1.31
CA LYS A 243 -17.69 4.04 0.07
C LYS A 243 -17.65 5.05 -1.08
N GLU A 244 -18.03 6.29 -0.81
CA GLU A 244 -18.03 7.35 -1.83
C GLU A 244 -16.60 7.75 -2.23
N MET A 245 -15.65 7.79 -1.28
CA MET A 245 -14.22 7.98 -1.56
C MET A 245 -13.69 6.88 -2.48
N SER A 246 -13.99 5.62 -2.22
CA SER A 246 -13.60 4.49 -3.09
C SER A 246 -14.10 4.71 -4.52
N ARG A 247 -15.38 5.04 -4.70
CA ARG A 247 -15.95 5.30 -6.02
C ARG A 247 -15.30 6.47 -6.75
N LEU A 248 -14.97 7.54 -6.02
CA LEU A 248 -14.27 8.69 -6.61
C LEU A 248 -12.83 8.35 -7.02
N LEU A 249 -12.16 7.47 -6.30
CA LEU A 249 -10.84 6.94 -6.68
C LEU A 249 -10.94 6.02 -7.90
N ASP A 250 -11.95 5.14 -7.96
CA ASP A 250 -12.21 4.29 -9.12
C ASP A 250 -12.39 5.11 -10.40
N LEU A 251 -13.14 6.21 -10.33
CA LEU A 251 -13.35 7.13 -11.45
C LEU A 251 -12.08 7.80 -11.97
N GLN A 252 -11.05 7.88 -11.15
CA GLN A 252 -9.75 8.43 -11.52
C GLN A 252 -8.75 7.33 -11.93
N GLY A 253 -9.19 6.07 -11.99
CA GLY A 253 -8.32 4.92 -12.27
C GLY A 253 -7.34 4.61 -11.12
N ALA A 254 -7.65 5.06 -9.91
CA ALA A 254 -6.80 5.00 -8.72
C ALA A 254 -7.44 4.24 -7.54
N GLY A 255 -8.43 3.39 -7.82
CA GLY A 255 -9.22 2.63 -6.85
C GLY A 255 -8.49 1.45 -6.24
N THR A 256 -7.37 1.68 -5.57
CA THR A 256 -6.65 0.64 -4.82
C THR A 256 -6.98 0.70 -3.33
N LEU A 257 -6.85 -0.43 -2.63
CA LEU A 257 -7.05 -0.49 -1.19
C LEU A 257 -6.05 0.41 -0.46
N ASP A 258 -4.79 0.44 -0.89
CA ASP A 258 -3.75 1.27 -0.27
C ASP A 258 -4.10 2.76 -0.36
N ASN A 259 -4.53 3.26 -1.53
CA ASN A 259 -4.97 4.64 -1.69
C ASN A 259 -6.17 4.96 -0.78
N LEU A 260 -7.15 4.06 -0.74
CA LEU A 260 -8.32 4.22 0.14
C LEU A 260 -7.91 4.26 1.62
N CYS A 261 -7.04 3.34 2.06
CA CYS A 261 -6.56 3.27 3.45
C CYS A 261 -5.83 4.54 3.86
N VAL A 262 -4.96 5.09 3.00
CA VAL A 262 -4.29 6.38 3.24
C VAL A 262 -5.31 7.51 3.39
N GLY A 263 -6.34 7.55 2.53
CA GLY A 263 -7.41 8.55 2.58
C GLY A 263 -8.30 8.44 3.81
N VAL A 264 -8.75 7.23 4.17
CA VAL A 264 -9.61 7.02 5.36
C VAL A 264 -8.83 7.19 6.67
N GLY A 265 -7.53 6.85 6.72
CA GLY A 265 -6.68 7.15 7.85
C GLY A 265 -6.57 8.66 8.09
N ASP A 266 -6.36 9.42 7.02
CA ASP A 266 -6.32 10.89 7.07
C ASP A 266 -7.71 11.50 7.39
N LEU A 267 -8.81 10.88 6.95
CA LEU A 267 -10.17 11.23 7.32
C LEU A 267 -10.40 11.05 8.84
N TYR A 268 -9.90 9.94 9.41
CA TYR A 268 -10.03 9.64 10.84
C TYR A 268 -9.46 10.77 11.70
N VAL A 269 -8.20 11.15 11.51
CA VAL A 269 -7.59 12.24 12.30
C VAL A 269 -8.26 13.60 12.04
N THR A 270 -8.85 13.79 10.86
CA THR A 270 -9.52 15.04 10.50
C THR A 270 -10.88 15.18 11.18
N VAL A 271 -11.61 14.07 11.38
CA VAL A 271 -12.90 14.05 12.10
C VAL A 271 -12.70 14.44 13.57
N TYR A 272 -11.59 14.11 14.20
CA TYR A 272 -11.36 14.44 15.61
C TYR A 272 -10.61 15.75 15.85
N GLY A 273 -9.74 16.17 14.95
CA GLY A 273 -8.86 17.33 15.14
C GLY A 273 -8.97 18.45 14.10
N GLY A 274 -9.78 18.27 13.05
CA GLY A 274 -9.80 19.18 11.90
C GLY A 274 -10.71 20.39 12.07
N ARG A 275 -10.33 21.53 11.44
CA ARG A 275 -11.16 22.76 11.37
C ARG A 275 -12.50 22.55 10.66
N THR A 276 -12.56 21.63 9.72
CA THR A 276 -13.78 21.22 9.00
C THR A 276 -14.84 20.63 9.93
N ARG A 277 -14.40 19.95 10.99
CA ARG A 277 -15.27 19.41 12.04
C ARG A 277 -16.11 20.51 12.69
N GLU A 278 -15.52 21.66 13.00
CA GLU A 278 -16.24 22.78 13.62
C GLU A 278 -17.37 23.31 12.73
N VAL A 279 -17.12 23.42 11.42
CA VAL A 279 -18.18 23.81 10.45
C VAL A 279 -19.33 22.80 10.46
N GLY A 280 -19.03 21.49 10.36
CA GLY A 280 -20.05 20.44 10.38
C GLY A 280 -20.87 20.44 11.66
N ILE A 281 -20.24 20.64 12.83
CA ILE A 281 -20.97 20.76 14.11
C ILE A 281 -21.91 21.96 14.11
N LEU A 282 -21.47 23.13 13.65
CA LEU A 282 -22.30 24.34 13.62
C LEU A 282 -23.51 24.18 12.68
N LEU A 283 -23.28 23.61 11.48
CA LEU A 283 -24.37 23.29 10.55
C LEU A 283 -25.35 22.27 11.16
N GLY A 284 -24.83 21.21 11.82
CA GLY A 284 -25.65 20.22 12.50
C GLY A 284 -26.49 20.80 13.64
N ARG A 285 -25.99 21.85 14.33
CA ARG A 285 -26.76 22.62 15.33
C ARG A 285 -27.87 23.46 14.70
N GLY A 286 -27.88 23.65 13.38
CA GLY A 286 -28.86 24.38 12.64
C GLY A 286 -28.47 25.78 12.20
N LEU A 287 -27.18 26.15 12.31
CA LEU A 287 -26.66 27.39 11.75
C LEU A 287 -26.62 27.25 10.21
N SER A 288 -26.85 28.35 9.52
CA SER A 288 -26.59 28.45 8.08
C SER A 288 -25.07 28.44 7.82
N ILE A 289 -24.68 28.17 6.58
CA ILE A 289 -23.25 28.18 6.19
C ILE A 289 -22.60 29.55 6.43
N ASP A 290 -23.34 30.65 6.22
CA ASP A 290 -22.83 32.01 6.43
C ASP A 290 -22.64 32.30 7.93
N GLU A 291 -23.59 31.89 8.78
CA GLU A 291 -23.46 31.99 10.23
C GLU A 291 -22.29 31.15 10.76
N ALA A 292 -22.11 29.92 10.24
CA ALA A 292 -20.98 29.06 10.60
C ALA A 292 -19.64 29.68 10.18
N LYS A 293 -19.55 30.24 8.97
CA LYS A 293 -18.36 30.99 8.51
C LYS A 293 -18.09 32.22 9.38
N ALA A 294 -19.12 32.94 9.77
CA ALA A 294 -19.01 34.13 10.62
C ALA A 294 -18.52 33.76 12.04
N ALA A 295 -19.05 32.68 12.61
CA ALA A 295 -18.62 32.16 13.93
C ALA A 295 -17.15 31.70 13.95
N LEU A 296 -16.63 31.27 12.79
CA LEU A 296 -15.23 30.80 12.61
C LEU A 296 -14.34 31.86 11.94
N LYS A 297 -14.67 33.14 12.08
CA LYS A 297 -13.89 34.23 11.52
C LYS A 297 -12.41 34.15 11.99
N GLY A 298 -11.48 34.18 11.02
CA GLY A 298 -10.04 34.01 11.28
C GLY A 298 -9.55 32.55 11.23
N VAL A 299 -10.44 31.57 11.04
CA VAL A 299 -10.08 30.18 10.79
C VAL A 299 -10.02 29.96 9.28
N THR A 300 -8.94 29.38 8.80
CA THR A 300 -8.80 29.04 7.37
C THR A 300 -9.63 27.80 7.04
N LEU A 301 -10.65 27.96 6.17
CA LEU A 301 -11.64 26.93 5.81
C LEU A 301 -11.37 26.34 4.42
N GLU A 302 -10.15 25.87 4.16
CA GLU A 302 -9.72 25.27 2.87
C GLU A 302 -10.56 24.08 2.44
N SER A 303 -11.05 23.34 3.42
CA SER A 303 -11.86 22.13 3.23
C SER A 303 -13.17 22.39 2.49
N LEU A 304 -13.79 23.54 2.68
CA LEU A 304 -15.03 23.90 2.00
C LEU A 304 -14.81 24.02 0.49
N VAL A 305 -13.68 24.63 0.09
CA VAL A 305 -13.32 24.79 -1.33
C VAL A 305 -13.15 23.44 -2.02
N VAL A 306 -12.54 22.47 -1.34
CA VAL A 306 -12.38 21.10 -1.90
C VAL A 306 -13.73 20.41 -2.01
N ALA A 307 -14.58 20.49 -0.98
CA ALA A 307 -15.92 19.89 -1.00
C ALA A 307 -16.78 20.46 -2.14
N GLU A 308 -16.79 21.77 -2.32
CA GLU A 308 -17.49 22.46 -3.41
C GLU A 308 -16.98 22.04 -4.79
N ARG A 309 -15.65 21.93 -4.97
CA ARG A 309 -15.03 21.49 -6.24
C ARG A 309 -15.41 20.06 -6.59
N VAL A 310 -15.33 19.15 -5.63
CA VAL A 310 -15.70 17.73 -5.83
C VAL A 310 -17.21 17.63 -6.11
N GLY A 311 -18.03 18.36 -5.38
CA GLY A 311 -19.49 18.43 -5.63
C GLY A 311 -19.81 18.92 -7.06
N ARG A 312 -19.15 19.98 -7.54
CA ARG A 312 -19.33 20.45 -8.93
C ARG A 312 -18.90 19.40 -9.95
N ALA A 313 -17.75 18.76 -9.75
CA ALA A 313 -17.24 17.74 -10.66
C ALA A 313 -18.18 16.52 -10.75
N VAL A 314 -18.70 16.05 -9.62
CA VAL A 314 -19.66 14.95 -9.59
C VAL A 314 -20.98 15.35 -10.25
N LYS A 315 -21.52 16.55 -9.97
CA LYS A 315 -22.74 17.04 -10.62
C LYS A 315 -22.59 17.17 -12.14
N ALA A 316 -21.45 17.65 -12.63
CA ALA A 316 -21.18 17.73 -14.06
C ALA A 316 -21.24 16.35 -14.74
N ARG A 317 -20.69 15.32 -14.12
CA ARG A 317 -20.71 13.94 -14.63
C ARG A 317 -22.08 13.25 -14.47
N ILE A 318 -22.85 13.62 -13.45
CA ILE A 318 -24.26 13.17 -13.33
C ILE A 318 -25.09 13.76 -14.47
N ALA A 319 -24.88 15.05 -14.81
CA ALA A 319 -25.59 15.71 -15.90
C ALA A 319 -25.30 15.09 -17.27
N THR A 320 -24.14 14.49 -17.48
CA THR A 320 -23.79 13.74 -18.70
C THR A 320 -24.22 12.27 -18.67
N GLY A 321 -24.78 11.78 -17.57
CA GLY A 321 -25.18 10.38 -17.40
C GLY A 321 -24.03 9.41 -17.11
N GLU A 322 -22.82 9.93 -16.86
CA GLU A 322 -21.64 9.10 -16.52
C GLU A 322 -21.73 8.57 -15.08
N LEU A 323 -22.34 9.33 -14.17
CA LEU A 323 -22.55 8.97 -12.77
C LEU A 323 -24.02 9.00 -12.37
N ARG A 324 -24.35 8.27 -11.33
CA ARG A 324 -25.69 8.29 -10.73
C ARG A 324 -25.65 9.04 -9.40
N ALA A 325 -26.68 9.83 -9.14
CA ALA A 325 -26.80 10.59 -7.90
C ALA A 325 -26.90 9.69 -6.66
N GLU A 326 -27.47 8.48 -6.82
CA GLU A 326 -27.60 7.49 -5.76
C GLU A 326 -26.25 6.97 -5.24
N ASP A 327 -25.19 7.10 -6.03
CA ASP A 327 -23.86 6.64 -5.65
C ASP A 327 -23.14 7.63 -4.72
N PHE A 328 -23.64 8.87 -4.58
CA PHE A 328 -22.99 9.95 -3.83
C PHE A 328 -23.96 10.70 -2.89
N PRO A 329 -24.79 10.00 -2.09
CA PRO A 329 -25.82 10.65 -1.29
C PRO A 329 -25.25 11.58 -0.22
N LEU A 330 -24.11 11.26 0.39
CA LEU A 330 -23.46 12.09 1.41
C LEU A 330 -22.79 13.32 0.79
N LEU A 331 -22.01 13.15 -0.28
CA LEU A 331 -21.35 14.25 -0.97
C LEU A 331 -22.34 15.29 -1.49
N LEU A 332 -23.41 14.83 -2.16
CA LEU A 332 -24.46 15.71 -2.68
C LEU A 332 -25.27 16.40 -1.58
N HIS A 333 -25.41 15.76 -0.42
CA HIS A 333 -26.00 16.38 0.76
C HIS A 333 -25.13 17.51 1.30
N ILE A 334 -23.81 17.25 1.44
CA ILE A 334 -22.82 18.26 1.86
C ILE A 334 -22.80 19.43 0.88
N ASP A 335 -22.76 19.16 -0.42
CA ASP A 335 -22.74 20.20 -1.46
C ASP A 335 -23.96 21.12 -1.38
N ARG A 336 -25.16 20.58 -1.17
CA ARG A 336 -26.39 21.38 -0.95
C ARG A 336 -26.30 22.27 0.29
N LEU A 337 -25.78 21.73 1.41
CA LEU A 337 -25.60 22.50 2.64
C LEU A 337 -24.61 23.65 2.44
N LEU A 338 -23.54 23.43 1.70
CA LEU A 338 -22.55 24.47 1.38
C LEU A 338 -23.12 25.55 0.42
N ALA A 339 -24.10 25.18 -0.42
CA ALA A 339 -24.85 26.11 -1.25
C ALA A 339 -25.92 26.90 -0.47
N GLY A 340 -26.10 26.63 0.82
CA GLY A 340 -27.17 27.21 1.64
C GLY A 340 -28.54 26.60 1.39
N GLU A 341 -28.59 25.39 0.81
CA GLU A 341 -29.82 24.69 0.41
C GLU A 341 -30.07 23.48 1.32
N GLY A 342 -31.31 23.31 1.76
CA GLY A 342 -31.72 22.13 2.51
C GLY A 342 -31.43 22.18 4.01
N GLU A 343 -31.77 21.10 4.69
CA GLU A 343 -31.62 20.92 6.13
C GLU A 343 -30.39 20.06 6.45
N ALA A 344 -29.83 20.23 7.64
CA ALA A 344 -28.67 19.45 8.10
C ALA A 344 -28.99 17.97 8.39
N ALA A 345 -30.28 17.59 8.43
CA ALA A 345 -30.70 16.21 8.63
C ALA A 345 -30.13 15.28 7.56
N LEU A 346 -29.44 14.22 8.01
CA LEU A 346 -28.77 13.28 7.10
C LEU A 346 -29.80 12.35 6.41
N PRO A 347 -29.58 12.03 5.13
CA PRO A 347 -30.49 11.16 4.36
C PRO A 347 -30.18 9.66 4.64
N TRP A 348 -30.48 9.19 5.86
CA TRP A 348 -30.12 7.86 6.35
C TRP A 348 -30.64 6.73 5.46
N GLU A 349 -31.86 6.89 4.89
CA GLU A 349 -32.48 5.94 3.98
C GLU A 349 -31.68 5.70 2.69
N ARG A 350 -30.83 6.67 2.32
CA ARG A 350 -29.93 6.57 1.14
C ARG A 350 -28.59 5.96 1.45
N PHE A 351 -28.25 5.76 2.73
CA PHE A 351 -27.01 5.12 3.15
C PHE A 351 -27.16 3.60 3.30
N THR A 352 -28.41 3.13 3.41
CA THR A 352 -28.70 1.70 3.44
C THR A 352 -28.57 1.09 2.05
N PHE A 353 -28.18 -0.15 1.99
CA PHE A 353 -28.09 -0.92 0.75
C PHE A 353 -28.66 -2.32 0.99
N GLU A 354 -29.31 -2.85 -0.04
CA GLU A 354 -29.59 -4.27 -0.14
C GLU A 354 -28.50 -4.87 -1.03
N ALA A 355 -27.57 -5.62 -0.47
CA ALA A 355 -26.68 -6.47 -1.22
C ALA A 355 -27.26 -7.88 -1.09
N ALA A 356 -27.95 -8.36 -2.12
CA ALA A 356 -27.98 -9.78 -2.34
C ALA A 356 -26.51 -10.16 -2.61
N ALA A 357 -25.87 -10.88 -1.69
CA ALA A 357 -24.67 -11.57 -2.06
C ALA A 357 -25.09 -12.51 -3.20
N GLU A 358 -24.71 -12.17 -4.42
CA GLU A 358 -24.77 -13.10 -5.54
C GLU A 358 -23.70 -14.20 -5.33
N TYR A 359 -23.79 -14.89 -4.20
CA TYR A 359 -23.22 -16.20 -3.97
C TYR A 359 -24.24 -17.28 -4.38
N GLY A 360 -25.01 -16.98 -5.42
CA GLY A 360 -25.72 -18.01 -6.18
C GLY A 360 -24.73 -18.60 -7.19
N PRO A 361 -24.89 -19.87 -7.60
CA PRO A 361 -24.10 -20.37 -8.72
C PRO A 361 -24.27 -19.40 -9.89
N ALA A 362 -23.17 -18.87 -10.40
CA ALA A 362 -23.19 -18.00 -11.57
C ALA A 362 -24.06 -18.63 -12.65
N ALA A 363 -25.06 -17.90 -13.17
CA ALA A 363 -25.79 -18.35 -14.33
C ALA A 363 -24.77 -18.72 -15.42
N PRO A 364 -24.92 -19.88 -16.10
CA PRO A 364 -23.93 -20.29 -17.07
C PRO A 364 -23.86 -19.25 -18.19
N VAL A 365 -22.77 -18.47 -18.21
CA VAL A 365 -22.34 -17.75 -19.40
C VAL A 365 -21.99 -18.83 -20.39
N ALA A 366 -22.60 -18.82 -21.57
CA ALA A 366 -22.29 -19.77 -22.65
C ALA A 366 -20.82 -19.60 -23.02
N GLU A 367 -19.98 -20.51 -22.52
CA GLU A 367 -18.55 -20.55 -22.80
C GLU A 367 -18.27 -21.10 -24.19
N PRO A 368 -17.24 -20.58 -24.89
CA PRO A 368 -16.59 -21.39 -25.91
C PRO A 368 -15.95 -22.60 -25.20
N ALA A 369 -16.19 -23.79 -25.72
CA ALA A 369 -15.75 -25.05 -25.11
C ALA A 369 -14.26 -25.00 -24.75
N PRO A 370 -13.90 -25.20 -23.47
CA PRO A 370 -12.50 -25.25 -23.04
C PRO A 370 -11.83 -26.53 -23.55
N PRO A 371 -10.51 -26.53 -23.77
CA PRO A 371 -9.79 -27.78 -23.88
C PRO A 371 -9.98 -28.55 -22.57
N ALA A 372 -10.19 -29.87 -22.67
CA ALA A 372 -10.60 -30.75 -21.59
C ALA A 372 -9.77 -30.52 -20.30
N ALA A 373 -10.37 -29.85 -19.33
CA ALA A 373 -9.79 -29.70 -18.01
C ALA A 373 -9.81 -31.04 -17.27
N ALA A 374 -8.76 -31.33 -16.53
CA ALA A 374 -8.75 -32.42 -15.58
C ALA A 374 -9.95 -32.25 -14.61
N PRO A 375 -10.60 -33.33 -14.16
CA PRO A 375 -11.79 -33.24 -13.31
C PRO A 375 -11.49 -32.41 -12.06
N ALA A 376 -12.34 -31.39 -11.78
CA ALA A 376 -12.23 -30.55 -10.58
C ALA A 376 -12.21 -31.44 -9.36
N ARG A 377 -11.18 -31.34 -8.53
CA ARG A 377 -11.07 -32.09 -7.27
C ARG A 377 -12.03 -31.49 -6.26
N GLU A 378 -12.66 -32.31 -5.46
CA GLU A 378 -13.58 -31.87 -4.41
C GLU A 378 -12.89 -31.01 -3.33
N HIS A 379 -11.56 -31.12 -3.21
CA HIS A 379 -10.71 -30.37 -2.29
C HIS A 379 -9.40 -29.97 -2.97
N PRO A 380 -8.87 -28.74 -2.72
CA PRO A 380 -7.53 -28.38 -3.18
C PRO A 380 -6.48 -29.30 -2.57
N LEU A 381 -5.43 -29.61 -3.32
CA LEU A 381 -4.26 -30.29 -2.80
C LEU A 381 -3.60 -29.42 -1.74
N VAL A 382 -3.19 -30.01 -0.61
CA VAL A 382 -2.45 -29.29 0.42
C VAL A 382 -0.96 -29.59 0.29
N LEU A 383 -0.15 -28.55 0.09
CA LEU A 383 1.31 -28.64 0.10
C LEU A 383 1.87 -28.13 1.43
N ALA A 384 2.89 -28.82 1.93
CA ALA A 384 3.63 -28.40 3.10
C ALA A 384 4.63 -27.30 2.74
N HIS A 385 4.33 -26.04 3.09
CA HIS A 385 5.22 -24.89 2.88
C HIS A 385 6.53 -25.10 3.62
N ARG A 386 7.63 -25.19 2.89
CA ARG A 386 8.97 -25.47 3.42
C ARG A 386 9.03 -26.71 4.32
N GLY A 387 8.21 -27.73 3.99
CA GLY A 387 8.10 -28.94 4.80
C GLY A 387 7.18 -28.83 6.02
N GLY A 388 6.42 -27.73 6.17
CA GLY A 388 5.50 -27.52 7.30
C GLY A 388 6.11 -26.67 8.41
N LEU A 389 6.47 -25.45 8.07
CA LEU A 389 7.13 -24.43 8.90
C LEU A 389 6.52 -24.25 10.30
N GLY A 390 5.20 -24.44 10.47
CA GLY A 390 4.56 -24.37 11.80
C GLY A 390 5.02 -25.45 12.78
N ASP A 391 5.32 -26.63 12.26
CA ASP A 391 5.69 -27.82 13.06
C ASP A 391 7.21 -28.09 13.04
N TYR A 392 7.92 -27.74 11.95
CA TYR A 392 9.35 -28.00 11.70
C TYR A 392 10.14 -26.71 11.47
N ASP A 393 11.47 -26.84 11.33
CA ASP A 393 12.28 -25.75 10.75
C ASP A 393 12.01 -25.64 9.25
N ASP A 394 12.22 -24.44 8.70
CA ASP A 394 12.13 -24.20 7.26
C ASP A 394 13.02 -25.20 6.51
N ASN A 395 12.44 -25.86 5.53
CA ASN A 395 13.15 -26.75 4.63
C ASN A 395 13.86 -27.95 5.31
N ALA A 396 13.45 -28.37 6.51
CA ALA A 396 14.01 -29.52 7.21
C ALA A 396 13.62 -30.85 6.53
N VAL A 397 14.57 -31.77 6.40
CA VAL A 397 14.30 -33.12 5.83
C VAL A 397 13.23 -33.84 6.63
N GLY A 398 13.27 -33.73 7.96
CA GLY A 398 12.26 -34.31 8.85
C GLY A 398 10.86 -33.79 8.59
N GLY A 399 10.72 -32.52 8.22
CA GLY A 399 9.42 -31.91 7.85
C GLY A 399 8.84 -32.51 6.56
N PHE A 400 9.66 -32.64 5.53
CA PHE A 400 9.24 -33.27 4.26
C PHE A 400 8.87 -34.75 4.44
N ALA A 401 9.66 -35.50 5.19
CA ALA A 401 9.40 -36.88 5.47
C ALA A 401 8.12 -37.10 6.28
N ASP A 402 7.85 -36.23 7.28
CA ASP A 402 6.62 -36.30 8.06
C ASP A 402 5.38 -35.91 7.23
N ALA A 403 5.49 -34.89 6.37
CA ALA A 403 4.43 -34.52 5.44
C ALA A 403 4.03 -35.72 4.58
N LEU A 404 5.01 -36.40 4.00
CA LEU A 404 4.81 -37.59 3.17
C LEU A 404 4.20 -38.74 3.96
N ALA A 405 4.66 -39.00 5.20
CA ALA A 405 4.15 -40.07 6.06
C ALA A 405 2.68 -39.83 6.51
N ARG A 406 2.15 -38.62 6.34
CA ARG A 406 0.79 -38.24 6.73
C ARG A 406 -0.15 -38.05 5.53
N ASP A 407 0.21 -38.61 4.38
CA ASP A 407 -0.56 -38.46 3.13
C ASP A 407 -0.81 -37.00 2.74
N ILE A 408 0.10 -36.09 3.09
CA ILE A 408 0.14 -34.74 2.52
C ILE A 408 0.73 -34.88 1.12
N VAL A 409 -0.02 -34.40 0.12
CA VAL A 409 0.22 -34.72 -1.29
C VAL A 409 1.60 -34.25 -1.79
N GLY A 410 2.24 -33.28 -1.10
CA GLY A 410 3.56 -32.81 -1.47
C GLY A 410 4.03 -31.66 -0.61
N ALA A 411 5.05 -30.98 -1.07
CA ALA A 411 5.65 -29.87 -0.39
C ALA A 411 6.12 -28.80 -1.37
N GLU A 412 6.31 -27.62 -0.83
CA GLU A 412 7.07 -26.56 -1.45
C GLU A 412 8.42 -26.45 -0.74
N THR A 413 9.48 -26.12 -1.49
CA THR A 413 10.84 -25.96 -1.00
C THR A 413 11.59 -24.84 -1.72
N ASP A 414 12.52 -24.20 -1.00
CA ASP A 414 13.33 -23.07 -1.48
C ASP A 414 14.77 -23.52 -1.79
N VAL A 415 15.27 -23.24 -2.99
CA VAL A 415 16.60 -23.66 -3.40
C VAL A 415 17.48 -22.44 -3.73
N ARG A 416 18.68 -22.43 -3.15
CA ARG A 416 19.74 -21.44 -3.42
C ARG A 416 21.03 -22.09 -3.86
N LEU A 417 21.92 -21.24 -4.42
CA LEU A 417 23.25 -21.64 -4.88
C LEU A 417 24.31 -21.21 -3.87
N SER A 418 25.12 -22.16 -3.40
CA SER A 418 26.30 -21.89 -2.56
C SER A 418 27.41 -21.16 -3.33
N ARG A 419 28.45 -20.70 -2.62
CA ARG A 419 29.64 -20.06 -3.22
C ARG A 419 30.35 -20.97 -4.24
N ASP A 420 30.48 -22.24 -3.93
CA ASP A 420 31.10 -23.25 -4.78
C ASP A 420 30.17 -23.85 -5.83
N GLY A 421 28.92 -23.32 -5.90
CA GLY A 421 27.98 -23.64 -6.96
C GLY A 421 27.24 -24.97 -6.77
N GLU A 422 26.91 -25.33 -5.53
CA GLU A 422 26.07 -26.46 -5.15
C GLU A 422 24.73 -25.99 -4.63
N LEU A 423 23.70 -26.85 -4.74
CA LEU A 423 22.31 -26.51 -4.37
C LEU A 423 22.04 -26.83 -2.89
N VAL A 424 21.54 -25.83 -2.16
CA VAL A 424 21.18 -25.90 -0.75
C VAL A 424 19.74 -25.45 -0.54
N LEU A 425 19.05 -26.03 0.42
CA LEU A 425 17.69 -25.60 0.79
C LEU A 425 17.77 -24.44 1.78
N MET A 426 17.35 -23.27 1.34
CA MET A 426 17.34 -22.05 2.16
C MET A 426 16.41 -21.01 1.55
N HIS A 427 15.48 -20.48 2.35
CA HIS A 427 14.60 -19.41 1.89
C HIS A 427 15.34 -18.06 1.83
N ASP A 428 15.94 -17.66 2.95
CA ASP A 428 16.57 -16.34 3.07
C ASP A 428 17.91 -16.27 2.33
N PRO A 429 18.36 -15.10 1.91
CA PRO A 429 19.70 -14.92 1.36
C PRO A 429 20.81 -15.09 2.41
N THR A 430 20.45 -15.13 3.70
CA THR A 430 21.37 -15.37 4.83
C THR A 430 20.92 -16.55 5.68
N VAL A 431 21.84 -17.16 6.40
CA VAL A 431 21.56 -18.33 7.26
C VAL A 431 21.09 -17.96 8.67
N ASP A 432 21.08 -16.68 9.02
CA ASP A 432 20.96 -16.15 10.40
C ASP A 432 19.64 -16.50 11.07
N ARG A 433 18.51 -16.45 10.35
CA ARG A 433 17.19 -16.66 10.94
C ARG A 433 16.96 -18.11 11.38
N THR A 434 17.33 -19.07 10.55
CA THR A 434 16.95 -20.49 10.69
C THR A 434 18.05 -21.39 11.22
N THR A 435 19.32 -20.94 11.19
CA THR A 435 20.47 -21.77 11.57
C THR A 435 21.29 -21.21 12.73
N THR A 436 22.24 -22.01 13.22
CA THR A 436 23.22 -21.63 14.25
C THR A 436 24.36 -20.75 13.70
N GLY A 437 24.40 -20.52 12.38
CA GLY A 437 25.42 -19.70 11.71
C GLY A 437 24.96 -18.27 11.44
N SER A 438 25.81 -17.51 10.75
CA SER A 438 25.53 -16.15 10.28
C SER A 438 26.14 -15.88 8.92
N GLY A 439 25.61 -14.87 8.21
CA GLY A 439 26.10 -14.39 6.93
C GLY A 439 25.39 -14.99 5.73
N ARG A 440 25.82 -14.60 4.54
CA ARG A 440 25.15 -14.92 3.27
C ARG A 440 25.39 -16.36 2.82
N VAL A 441 24.40 -16.93 2.16
CA VAL A 441 24.44 -18.29 1.57
C VAL A 441 25.47 -18.35 0.44
N ASP A 442 25.47 -17.36 -0.46
CA ASP A 442 26.35 -17.27 -1.63
C ASP A 442 27.83 -16.95 -1.30
N GLU A 443 28.13 -16.66 -0.03
CA GLU A 443 29.50 -16.50 0.48
C GLU A 443 30.06 -17.77 1.14
N LYS A 444 29.26 -18.82 1.31
CA LYS A 444 29.61 -20.08 1.98
C LYS A 444 29.66 -21.25 1.00
N THR A 445 30.59 -22.14 1.18
CA THR A 445 30.62 -23.44 0.47
C THR A 445 29.50 -24.36 0.96
N ILE A 446 29.13 -25.34 0.16
CA ILE A 446 28.15 -26.35 0.56
C ILE A 446 28.59 -27.09 1.84
N ALA A 447 29.87 -27.36 2.02
CA ALA A 447 30.41 -28.00 3.22
C ALA A 447 30.21 -27.11 4.47
N GLU A 448 30.43 -25.79 4.35
CA GLU A 448 30.15 -24.84 5.44
C GLU A 448 28.67 -24.73 5.75
N LEU A 449 27.81 -24.71 4.73
CA LEU A 449 26.36 -24.63 4.90
C LEU A 449 25.78 -25.88 5.55
N THR A 450 26.15 -27.06 5.08
CA THR A 450 25.65 -28.34 5.61
C THR A 450 26.24 -28.71 6.98
N ALA A 451 27.28 -28.04 7.45
CA ALA A 451 27.77 -28.14 8.82
C ALA A 451 26.92 -27.35 9.82
N LEU A 452 26.14 -26.36 9.36
CA LEU A 452 25.23 -25.58 10.23
C LEU A 452 24.05 -26.42 10.70
N ARG A 453 23.53 -26.07 11.89
CA ARG A 453 22.38 -26.71 12.49
C ARG A 453 21.15 -25.82 12.40
N LEU A 454 20.02 -26.41 12.05
CA LEU A 454 18.71 -25.76 12.14
C LEU A 454 18.36 -25.55 13.63
N LYS A 455 17.77 -24.41 13.94
CA LYS A 455 17.62 -23.95 15.36
C LYS A 455 16.65 -24.77 16.18
N ARG A 456 15.56 -25.30 15.59
CA ARG A 456 14.51 -26.02 16.32
C ARG A 456 14.79 -27.52 16.38
N SER A 457 15.05 -28.14 15.23
CA SER A 457 15.27 -29.59 15.11
C SER A 457 16.67 -30.03 15.45
N GLY A 458 17.66 -29.15 15.27
CA GLY A 458 19.07 -29.51 15.35
C GLY A 458 19.56 -30.33 14.15
N GLU A 459 18.74 -30.53 13.13
CA GLU A 459 19.15 -31.15 11.87
C GLU A 459 20.19 -30.28 11.16
N ASN A 460 20.99 -30.87 10.28
CA ASN A 460 21.87 -30.11 9.40
C ASN A 460 21.06 -29.38 8.32
N VAL A 461 21.58 -28.26 7.83
CA VAL A 461 21.02 -27.59 6.65
C VAL A 461 21.05 -28.53 5.47
N PRO A 462 19.90 -28.84 4.82
CA PRO A 462 19.83 -29.84 3.78
C PRO A 462 20.32 -29.35 2.41
N THR A 463 20.80 -30.29 1.60
CA THR A 463 21.01 -30.08 0.17
C THR A 463 19.73 -30.40 -0.62
N PHE A 464 19.65 -29.89 -1.85
CA PHE A 464 18.54 -30.23 -2.76
C PHE A 464 18.48 -31.74 -3.08
N ARG A 465 19.62 -32.42 -3.15
CA ARG A 465 19.67 -33.89 -3.32
C ARG A 465 18.94 -34.64 -2.21
N GLN A 466 19.12 -34.21 -0.96
CA GLN A 466 18.45 -34.83 0.18
C GLN A 466 16.92 -34.64 0.13
N PHE A 467 16.46 -33.50 -0.37
CA PHE A 467 15.04 -33.30 -0.65
C PHE A 467 14.54 -34.25 -1.74
N CYS A 468 15.24 -34.38 -2.85
CA CYS A 468 14.86 -35.30 -3.92
C CYS A 468 14.79 -36.76 -3.44
N GLU A 469 15.68 -37.15 -2.51
CA GLU A 469 15.66 -38.51 -1.91
C GLU A 469 14.35 -38.80 -1.14
N VAL A 470 13.76 -37.80 -0.47
CA VAL A 470 12.49 -37.95 0.24
C VAL A 470 11.36 -38.31 -0.73
N TYR A 471 11.33 -37.71 -1.90
CA TYR A 471 10.27 -37.86 -2.90
C TYR A 471 10.63 -38.82 -4.04
N ARG A 472 11.77 -39.50 -3.94
CA ARG A 472 12.28 -40.42 -4.97
C ARG A 472 11.23 -41.50 -5.36
N GLY A 473 10.93 -41.58 -6.66
CA GLY A 473 10.05 -42.58 -7.26
C GLY A 473 8.55 -42.45 -6.88
N ARG A 474 8.16 -41.33 -6.26
CA ARG A 474 6.75 -41.09 -5.89
C ARG A 474 6.02 -40.46 -7.07
N ALA A 475 4.99 -41.16 -7.55
CA ALA A 475 4.12 -40.67 -8.63
C ALA A 475 2.80 -40.04 -8.13
N ASP A 476 2.58 -40.09 -6.81
CA ASP A 476 1.36 -39.66 -6.13
C ASP A 476 1.52 -38.35 -5.36
N VAL A 477 2.55 -37.56 -5.70
CA VAL A 477 2.86 -36.29 -5.06
C VAL A 477 2.78 -35.12 -6.04
N ASP A 478 2.70 -33.89 -5.50
CA ASP A 478 2.85 -32.62 -6.23
C ASP A 478 3.85 -31.75 -5.46
N VAL A 479 4.97 -31.41 -6.08
CA VAL A 479 6.09 -30.73 -5.44
C VAL A 479 6.40 -29.43 -6.15
N GLU A 480 6.53 -28.34 -5.41
CA GLU A 480 6.98 -27.04 -5.92
C GLU A 480 8.42 -26.75 -5.45
N ILE A 481 9.27 -26.43 -6.39
CA ILE A 481 10.69 -26.11 -6.18
C ILE A 481 10.87 -24.63 -6.50
N GLU A 482 10.86 -23.77 -5.46
CA GLU A 482 11.05 -22.34 -5.66
C GLU A 482 12.52 -22.00 -5.90
N MET A 483 12.73 -21.37 -7.03
CA MET A 483 14.03 -20.83 -7.43
C MET A 483 14.25 -19.47 -6.78
N LYS A 484 15.16 -19.40 -5.80
CA LYS A 484 15.49 -18.18 -5.05
C LYS A 484 16.59 -17.34 -5.67
N GLU A 485 17.19 -17.81 -6.76
CA GLU A 485 18.17 -17.05 -7.52
C GLU A 485 17.46 -16.36 -8.70
N HIS A 486 17.58 -15.05 -8.77
CA HIS A 486 16.83 -14.24 -9.73
C HIS A 486 17.72 -13.77 -10.87
N GLY A 487 17.20 -13.87 -12.11
CA GLY A 487 17.98 -13.60 -13.32
C GLY A 487 18.42 -12.15 -13.50
N ASP A 488 17.78 -11.21 -12.81
CA ASP A 488 18.15 -9.80 -12.76
C ASP A 488 19.28 -9.49 -11.74
N GLU A 489 19.61 -10.46 -10.88
CA GLU A 489 20.64 -10.35 -9.84
C GLU A 489 21.89 -11.18 -10.13
N MET A 490 21.90 -11.97 -11.21
CA MET A 490 22.97 -12.91 -11.56
C MET A 490 23.56 -12.68 -12.95
N THR A 491 24.80 -13.15 -13.17
CA THR A 491 25.30 -13.25 -14.55
C THR A 491 24.58 -14.38 -15.30
N PRO A 492 24.41 -14.26 -16.63
CA PRO A 492 23.74 -15.29 -17.43
C PRO A 492 24.34 -16.70 -17.23
N GLU A 493 25.68 -16.80 -17.15
CA GLU A 493 26.39 -18.08 -17.01
C GLU A 493 26.09 -18.73 -15.66
N ARG A 494 26.00 -17.91 -14.59
CA ARG A 494 25.68 -18.39 -13.25
C ARG A 494 24.23 -18.83 -13.16
N LEU A 495 23.32 -18.09 -13.78
CA LEU A 495 21.91 -18.45 -13.87
C LEU A 495 21.72 -19.77 -14.65
N ASP A 496 22.39 -19.93 -15.79
CA ASP A 496 22.33 -21.16 -16.60
C ASP A 496 22.83 -22.37 -15.80
N ARG A 497 23.92 -22.21 -15.09
CA ARG A 497 24.43 -23.26 -14.20
C ARG A 497 23.44 -23.62 -13.11
N TYR A 498 22.83 -22.64 -12.47
CA TYR A 498 21.83 -22.85 -11.43
C TYR A 498 20.62 -23.62 -11.95
N ILE A 499 20.05 -23.20 -13.06
CA ILE A 499 18.92 -23.84 -13.73
C ILE A 499 19.25 -25.28 -14.14
N THR A 500 20.43 -25.47 -14.74
CA THR A 500 20.88 -26.81 -15.18
C THR A 500 21.03 -27.76 -14.00
N LEU A 501 21.66 -27.30 -12.91
CA LEU A 501 21.82 -28.10 -11.69
C LEU A 501 20.50 -28.48 -11.06
N LEU A 502 19.52 -27.55 -11.00
CA LEU A 502 18.18 -27.84 -10.50
C LEU A 502 17.50 -28.92 -11.33
N HIS A 503 17.47 -28.75 -12.64
CA HIS A 503 16.87 -29.69 -13.56
C HIS A 503 17.51 -31.08 -13.47
N ASP A 504 18.83 -31.15 -13.59
CA ASP A 504 19.57 -32.40 -13.60
C ASP A 504 19.48 -33.12 -12.24
N GLN A 505 19.62 -32.41 -11.11
CA GLN A 505 19.50 -33.02 -9.78
C GLN A 505 18.07 -33.50 -9.47
N ALA A 506 17.03 -32.85 -10.00
CA ALA A 506 15.66 -33.34 -9.87
C ALA A 506 15.50 -34.71 -10.55
N ILE A 507 16.05 -34.87 -11.76
CA ILE A 507 16.00 -36.12 -12.53
C ILE A 507 16.90 -37.18 -11.87
N GLU A 508 18.18 -36.89 -11.61
CA GLU A 508 19.14 -37.79 -10.97
C GLU A 508 18.68 -38.20 -9.58
N GLY A 509 18.06 -37.28 -8.83
CA GLY A 509 17.46 -37.50 -7.53
C GLY A 509 16.26 -38.42 -7.57
N GLY A 510 15.73 -38.70 -8.76
CA GLY A 510 14.64 -39.65 -9.00
C GLY A 510 13.26 -39.07 -8.74
N LEU A 511 13.06 -37.76 -8.84
CA LEU A 511 11.73 -37.15 -8.91
C LEU A 511 11.01 -37.64 -10.17
N VAL A 512 9.75 -38.01 -10.05
CA VAL A 512 8.97 -38.53 -11.17
C VAL A 512 8.49 -37.38 -12.04
N GLU A 513 8.71 -37.46 -13.33
CA GLU A 513 8.23 -36.47 -14.28
C GLU A 513 6.71 -36.28 -14.15
N GLY A 514 6.28 -35.01 -14.18
CA GLY A 514 4.87 -34.67 -13.98
C GLY A 514 4.44 -34.47 -12.54
N THR A 515 5.29 -34.78 -11.55
CA THR A 515 4.97 -34.61 -10.11
C THR A 515 5.66 -33.42 -9.45
N TYR A 516 6.46 -32.66 -10.19
CA TYR A 516 7.13 -31.47 -9.67
C TYR A 516 7.07 -30.33 -10.68
N ALA A 517 7.19 -29.10 -10.18
CA ALA A 517 7.29 -27.89 -10.97
C ALA A 517 8.35 -26.97 -10.38
N PHE A 518 9.10 -26.27 -11.26
CA PHE A 518 9.99 -25.20 -10.85
C PHE A 518 9.23 -23.89 -10.83
N THR A 519 9.27 -23.19 -9.70
CA THR A 519 8.50 -21.98 -9.48
C THR A 519 9.43 -20.79 -9.17
N SER A 520 9.02 -19.57 -9.49
CA SER A 520 9.79 -18.37 -9.18
C SER A 520 8.90 -17.12 -9.19
N PHE A 521 9.30 -16.10 -8.42
CA PHE A 521 8.83 -14.72 -8.57
C PHE A 521 9.48 -14.01 -9.76
N SER A 522 10.65 -14.46 -10.20
CA SER A 522 11.44 -13.82 -11.25
C SER A 522 11.01 -14.31 -12.64
N VAL A 523 10.35 -13.42 -13.39
CA VAL A 523 10.02 -13.66 -14.80
C VAL A 523 11.26 -13.95 -15.64
N PRO A 524 12.39 -13.19 -15.53
CA PRO A 524 13.62 -13.51 -16.26
C PRO A 524 14.17 -14.91 -15.98
N THR A 525 14.07 -15.39 -14.75
CA THR A 525 14.48 -16.76 -14.39
C THR A 525 13.62 -17.81 -15.08
N LEU A 526 12.29 -17.60 -15.09
CA LEU A 526 11.36 -18.52 -15.78
C LEU A 526 11.54 -18.50 -17.30
N GLU A 527 11.78 -17.33 -17.90
CA GLU A 527 12.10 -17.20 -19.34
C GLU A 527 13.36 -17.98 -19.67
N ARG A 528 14.40 -17.84 -18.85
CA ARG A 528 15.64 -18.54 -19.09
C ARG A 528 15.49 -20.05 -18.89
N PHE A 529 14.74 -20.47 -17.88
CA PHE A 529 14.44 -21.89 -17.67
C PHE A 529 13.68 -22.48 -18.89
N ARG A 530 12.66 -21.81 -19.36
CA ARG A 530 11.88 -22.22 -20.55
C ARG A 530 12.75 -22.32 -21.81
N ALA A 531 13.70 -21.38 -21.97
CA ALA A 531 14.63 -21.40 -23.11
C ALA A 531 15.59 -22.60 -23.08
N LEU A 532 16.04 -23.02 -21.90
CA LEU A 532 16.94 -24.17 -21.72
C LEU A 532 16.18 -25.50 -21.74
N TYR A 533 15.00 -25.55 -21.17
CA TYR A 533 14.16 -26.74 -20.99
C TYR A 533 12.71 -26.45 -21.43
N PRO A 534 12.41 -26.58 -22.74
CA PRO A 534 11.11 -26.21 -23.29
C PRO A 534 9.91 -26.96 -22.70
N ASP A 535 10.11 -28.21 -22.24
CA ASP A 535 9.05 -29.08 -21.72
C ASP A 535 8.92 -29.04 -20.19
N ALA A 536 9.78 -28.28 -19.49
CA ALA A 536 9.75 -28.20 -18.04
C ALA A 536 8.42 -27.64 -17.51
N ARG A 537 7.91 -28.21 -16.42
CA ARG A 537 6.74 -27.69 -15.71
C ARG A 537 7.17 -26.49 -14.87
N LEU A 538 6.66 -25.31 -15.24
CA LEU A 538 6.98 -24.03 -14.57
C LEU A 538 5.74 -23.47 -13.88
N GLY A 539 5.97 -22.68 -12.81
CA GLY A 539 4.95 -21.90 -12.13
C GLY A 539 5.42 -20.48 -11.82
N LEU A 540 4.54 -19.50 -12.05
CA LEU A 540 4.80 -18.11 -11.67
C LEU A 540 4.26 -17.86 -10.25
N ILE A 541 5.14 -17.49 -9.32
CA ILE A 541 4.74 -17.00 -7.99
C ILE A 541 4.54 -15.49 -8.09
N CYS A 542 3.47 -14.99 -7.50
CA CYS A 542 3.20 -13.54 -7.48
C CYS A 542 2.48 -13.14 -6.19
N ILE A 543 2.50 -11.86 -5.86
CA ILE A 543 1.73 -11.34 -4.73
C ILE A 543 0.27 -11.19 -5.14
N GLU A 544 0.00 -10.60 -6.32
CA GLU A 544 -1.34 -10.26 -6.77
C GLU A 544 -1.79 -11.11 -7.96
N LEU A 545 -3.01 -11.63 -7.90
CA LEU A 545 -3.65 -12.32 -9.02
C LEU A 545 -4.36 -11.32 -9.93
N THR A 546 -3.61 -10.72 -10.83
CA THR A 546 -4.08 -9.72 -11.78
C THR A 546 -4.16 -10.27 -13.21
N GLU A 547 -4.86 -9.57 -14.10
CA GLU A 547 -4.84 -9.91 -15.54
C GLU A 547 -3.41 -9.90 -16.12
N LYS A 548 -2.56 -9.01 -15.61
CA LYS A 548 -1.15 -8.93 -16.02
C LYS A 548 -0.37 -10.17 -15.58
N SER A 549 -0.48 -10.59 -14.31
CA SER A 549 0.23 -11.78 -13.81
C SER A 549 -0.30 -13.06 -14.47
N ILE A 550 -1.59 -13.16 -14.75
CA ILE A 550 -2.20 -14.28 -15.48
C ILE A 550 -1.67 -14.34 -16.93
N ALA A 551 -1.70 -13.20 -17.65
CA ALA A 551 -1.18 -13.14 -19.02
C ALA A 551 0.32 -13.46 -19.07
N GLU A 552 1.09 -13.02 -18.09
CA GLU A 552 2.52 -13.30 -17.98
C GLU A 552 2.80 -14.80 -17.77
N ALA A 553 2.08 -15.44 -16.83
CA ALA A 553 2.19 -16.88 -16.58
C ALA A 553 1.81 -17.70 -17.83
N ALA A 554 0.74 -17.30 -18.53
CA ALA A 554 0.31 -17.94 -19.76
C ALA A 554 1.34 -17.75 -20.90
N ARG A 555 1.89 -16.55 -21.06
CA ARG A 555 2.95 -16.25 -22.03
C ARG A 555 4.20 -17.12 -21.82
N LEU A 556 4.57 -17.34 -20.57
CA LEU A 556 5.71 -18.17 -20.18
C LEU A 556 5.42 -19.68 -20.33
N GLY A 557 4.19 -20.06 -20.67
CA GLY A 557 3.77 -21.47 -20.71
C GLY A 557 3.80 -22.13 -19.34
N CYS A 558 3.60 -21.36 -18.27
CA CYS A 558 3.49 -21.92 -16.92
C CYS A 558 2.27 -22.84 -16.85
N MET A 559 2.39 -23.92 -16.07
CA MET A 559 1.26 -24.81 -15.78
C MET A 559 0.45 -24.31 -14.57
N ARG A 560 1.07 -23.45 -13.75
CA ARG A 560 0.52 -22.98 -12.49
C ARG A 560 0.86 -21.49 -12.26
N ILE A 561 -0.06 -20.78 -11.61
CA ILE A 561 0.19 -19.48 -10.99
C ILE A 561 -0.04 -19.60 -9.49
N ALA A 562 0.86 -19.04 -8.69
CA ALA A 562 0.85 -19.15 -7.23
C ALA A 562 0.80 -17.75 -6.59
N PRO A 563 -0.40 -17.13 -6.48
CA PRO A 563 -0.56 -15.83 -5.83
C PRO A 563 -0.79 -15.93 -4.33
N GLU A 564 -0.55 -14.80 -3.60
CA GLU A 564 -0.97 -14.68 -2.21
C GLU A 564 -2.50 -14.63 -2.13
N TRP A 565 -3.09 -15.39 -1.20
CA TRP A 565 -4.56 -15.50 -1.11
C TRP A 565 -5.25 -14.18 -0.77
N ARG A 566 -4.62 -13.28 0.05
CA ARG A 566 -5.22 -11.99 0.44
C ARG A 566 -5.37 -11.02 -0.74
N SER A 567 -4.52 -11.16 -1.74
CA SER A 567 -4.53 -10.36 -2.98
C SER A 567 -5.20 -11.10 -4.13
N SER A 568 -6.03 -12.11 -3.82
CA SER A 568 -6.71 -12.98 -4.77
C SER A 568 -8.21 -12.98 -4.51
N GLY A 569 -8.96 -13.62 -5.39
CA GLY A 569 -10.41 -13.80 -5.24
C GLY A 569 -10.97 -14.75 -6.28
N PRO A 570 -12.24 -15.15 -6.14
CA PRO A 570 -12.85 -16.17 -6.99
C PRO A 570 -12.84 -15.78 -8.47
N LEU A 571 -13.01 -14.50 -8.80
CA LEU A 571 -12.95 -14.03 -10.18
C LEU A 571 -11.55 -14.14 -10.78
N GLY A 572 -10.51 -13.83 -9.99
CA GLY A 572 -9.11 -13.99 -10.42
C GLY A 572 -8.76 -15.45 -10.66
N VAL A 573 -9.19 -16.35 -9.76
CA VAL A 573 -9.01 -17.81 -9.90
C VAL A 573 -9.71 -18.31 -11.19
N ALA A 574 -10.95 -17.91 -11.42
CA ALA A 574 -11.68 -18.28 -12.64
C ALA A 574 -10.99 -17.76 -13.91
N LYS A 575 -10.44 -16.54 -13.91
CA LYS A 575 -9.67 -15.99 -15.06
C LYS A 575 -8.38 -16.77 -15.28
N ALA A 576 -7.67 -17.18 -14.23
CA ALA A 576 -6.48 -18.01 -14.34
C ALA A 576 -6.79 -19.38 -14.93
N HIS A 577 -7.88 -20.02 -14.50
CA HIS A 577 -8.37 -21.27 -15.08
C HIS A 577 -8.75 -21.12 -16.56
N ALA A 578 -9.44 -20.03 -16.92
CA ALA A 578 -9.77 -19.73 -18.33
C ALA A 578 -8.52 -19.53 -19.19
N ALA A 579 -7.40 -19.10 -18.60
CA ALA A 579 -6.10 -19.04 -19.27
C ALA A 579 -5.32 -20.38 -19.25
N GLY A 580 -5.91 -21.47 -18.77
CA GLY A 580 -5.31 -22.79 -18.71
C GLY A 580 -4.32 -22.99 -17.55
N LEU A 581 -4.33 -22.13 -16.55
CA LEU A 581 -3.43 -22.19 -15.41
C LEU A 581 -4.09 -22.87 -14.21
N SER A 582 -3.40 -23.79 -13.54
CA SER A 582 -3.73 -24.23 -12.20
C SER A 582 -3.39 -23.13 -11.18
N VAL A 583 -4.16 -23.02 -10.11
CA VAL A 583 -3.98 -21.95 -9.10
C VAL A 583 -3.59 -22.54 -7.75
N ASN A 584 -2.43 -22.12 -7.22
CA ASN A 584 -1.96 -22.43 -5.86
C ASN A 584 -2.04 -21.18 -4.99
N LEU A 585 -2.92 -21.15 -3.99
CA LEU A 585 -3.07 -20.03 -3.06
C LEU A 585 -2.28 -20.26 -1.77
N TRP A 586 -1.39 -19.34 -1.43
CA TRP A 586 -0.50 -19.44 -0.27
C TRP A 586 -0.62 -18.21 0.66
N CYS A 587 -0.43 -18.29 2.02
CA CYS A 587 -0.43 -19.54 2.79
C CYS A 587 -1.79 -19.71 3.48
N SER A 588 -2.34 -20.91 3.41
CA SER A 588 -3.63 -21.24 4.04
C SER A 588 -3.40 -21.87 5.42
N ASP A 589 -3.20 -21.02 6.44
CA ASP A 589 -2.74 -21.46 7.77
C ASP A 589 -3.87 -21.60 8.81
N SER A 590 -5.12 -21.56 8.38
CA SER A 590 -6.27 -21.83 9.25
C SER A 590 -7.40 -22.49 8.48
N PRO A 591 -8.30 -23.23 9.16
CA PRO A 591 -9.50 -23.78 8.57
C PRO A 591 -10.31 -22.77 7.77
N PHE A 592 -10.48 -21.56 8.30
CA PHE A 592 -11.21 -20.47 7.63
C PHE A 592 -10.56 -20.09 6.29
N ILE A 593 -9.23 -19.90 6.26
CA ILE A 593 -8.53 -19.55 5.02
C ILE A 593 -8.61 -20.70 4.01
N TYR A 594 -8.43 -21.95 4.48
CA TYR A 594 -8.53 -23.12 3.62
C TYR A 594 -9.93 -23.25 2.98
N ASP A 595 -10.99 -23.11 3.77
CA ASP A 595 -12.37 -23.14 3.27
C ASP A 595 -12.63 -21.97 2.28
N THR A 596 -12.04 -20.81 2.53
CA THR A 596 -12.13 -19.66 1.63
C THR A 596 -11.47 -19.94 0.28
N VAL A 597 -10.21 -20.39 0.25
CA VAL A 597 -9.51 -20.68 -1.00
C VAL A 597 -10.10 -21.87 -1.75
N LYS A 598 -10.63 -22.86 -1.02
CA LYS A 598 -11.43 -23.95 -1.58
C LYS A 598 -12.68 -23.42 -2.26
N ALA A 599 -13.44 -22.54 -1.60
CA ALA A 599 -14.65 -21.94 -2.18
C ALA A 599 -14.36 -21.09 -3.42
N TRP A 600 -13.15 -20.52 -3.52
CA TRP A 600 -12.71 -19.80 -4.71
C TRP A 600 -12.28 -20.72 -5.87
N GLY A 601 -12.20 -22.03 -5.63
CA GLY A 601 -11.83 -23.02 -6.64
C GLY A 601 -10.32 -23.22 -6.81
N ALA A 602 -9.52 -22.93 -5.79
CA ALA A 602 -8.08 -23.21 -5.84
C ALA A 602 -7.80 -24.70 -6.09
N ASP A 603 -6.83 -25.01 -6.94
CA ASP A 603 -6.40 -26.38 -7.21
C ASP A 603 -5.42 -26.88 -6.15
N VAL A 604 -4.64 -25.97 -5.61
CA VAL A 604 -3.60 -26.21 -4.62
C VAL A 604 -3.69 -25.16 -3.52
N SER A 605 -3.34 -25.55 -2.31
CA SER A 605 -3.29 -24.70 -1.11
C SER A 605 -2.01 -25.00 -0.36
N THR A 606 -1.06 -24.09 -0.39
CA THR A 606 0.19 -24.22 0.37
C THR A 606 0.00 -23.72 1.80
N SER A 607 0.47 -24.49 2.81
CA SER A 607 0.26 -24.17 4.23
C SER A 607 1.50 -24.39 5.09
N ASN A 608 1.70 -23.48 6.06
CA ASN A 608 2.71 -23.63 7.12
C ASN A 608 2.31 -24.69 8.17
N VAL A 609 1.02 -25.00 8.28
CA VAL A 609 0.45 -25.96 9.26
C VAL A 609 -0.33 -27.07 8.56
N PRO A 610 0.29 -27.79 7.61
CA PRO A 610 -0.41 -28.70 6.71
C PRO A 610 -1.16 -29.82 7.43
N ARG A 611 -0.66 -30.28 8.60
CA ARG A 611 -1.33 -31.28 9.42
C ARG A 611 -2.72 -30.84 9.88
N ALA A 612 -2.81 -29.60 10.39
CA ALA A 612 -4.08 -29.05 10.87
C ALA A 612 -5.07 -28.86 9.72
N ILE A 613 -4.58 -28.43 8.57
CA ILE A 613 -5.41 -28.21 7.37
C ILE A 613 -5.93 -29.55 6.81
N ILE A 614 -5.10 -30.58 6.71
CA ILE A 614 -5.53 -31.92 6.25
C ILE A 614 -6.53 -32.53 7.22
N ALA A 615 -6.31 -32.40 8.53
CA ALA A 615 -7.27 -32.89 9.53
C ALA A 615 -8.64 -32.21 9.37
N HIS A 616 -8.65 -30.88 9.17
CA HIS A 616 -9.87 -30.12 8.89
C HIS A 616 -10.54 -30.58 7.58
N ALA A 617 -9.78 -30.67 6.48
CA ALA A 617 -10.28 -31.08 5.17
C ALA A 617 -10.93 -32.48 5.17
N ARG A 618 -10.43 -33.39 6.01
CA ARG A 618 -10.97 -34.76 6.20
C ARG A 618 -12.14 -34.84 7.19
N GLY A 619 -12.59 -33.73 7.77
CA GLY A 619 -13.67 -33.67 8.74
C GLY A 619 -13.34 -34.31 10.09
N ALA A 620 -12.07 -34.52 10.42
CA ALA A 620 -11.64 -34.99 11.73
C ALA A 620 -11.80 -33.87 12.76
N SER A 621 -12.81 -33.96 13.63
CA SER A 621 -12.93 -33.09 14.82
C SER A 621 -11.68 -33.28 15.71
N ARG A 622 -11.20 -32.13 16.25
CA ARG A 622 -10.15 -32.12 17.29
C ARG A 622 -10.65 -32.80 18.56
#